data_59e997f68cbba4d109972313882b458a
#
_entry.id   59e997f68cbba4d109972313882b458a
#
_cell.length_a   1.000
_cell.length_b   1.000
_cell.length_c   1.000
_cell.angle_alpha   90.00
_cell.angle_beta   90.00
_cell.angle_gamma   90.00
#
_symmetry.space_group_name_H-M   'P 1'
#
loop_
_entity.id
_entity.type
_entity.pdbx_description
1 polymer ?
#
loop_
_entity_poly.entity_id
_entity_poly.type
_entity_poly.pdbx_seq_one_letter_code
_entity_poly.pdbx_strand_id
1 'polypeptide(L)'
;NVAQELIKIIINYVAELRVNTFDTEKQLAARALLAKISLLSGAYDAAIQECQYILNTNAFVLDPQALNNLESKEVIWGGYKDNFGNPGGDYIHPVLLREVYLMAAIAYSQTGREMEVTEVKNILNEAFSIEGAEWKDYINLLQGTGSAYPYYRLLNIPIEQTGFNPNKHFYLPIPQTALDTYPGMKQNSGY
;
A
#
# COMPACT_ATOMS: atom_id res chain seq x y z
N ASN A 1 11.75 7.53 20.45
CA ASN A 1 10.46 6.82 20.44
C ASN A 1 10.66 5.44 19.78
N VAL A 2 10.25 4.37 20.48
CA VAL A 2 10.45 2.96 20.04
C VAL A 2 9.92 2.73 18.63
N ALA A 3 8.77 3.32 18.28
CA ALA A 3 8.20 3.20 16.94
C ALA A 3 9.09 3.80 15.85
N GLN A 4 9.76 4.92 16.13
CA GLN A 4 10.67 5.54 15.15
C GLN A 4 11.95 4.71 14.96
N GLU A 5 12.46 4.09 16.01
CA GLU A 5 13.61 3.19 15.89
C GLU A 5 13.24 1.92 15.13
N LEU A 6 12.05 1.36 15.35
CA LEU A 6 11.56 0.20 14.60
C LEU A 6 11.43 0.50 13.11
N ILE A 7 10.89 1.68 12.77
CA ILE A 7 10.78 2.14 11.38
C ILE A 7 12.17 2.25 10.74
N LYS A 8 13.15 2.81 11.43
CA LYS A 8 14.53 2.88 10.92
C LYS A 8 15.13 1.50 10.65
N ILE A 9 14.93 0.55 11.56
CA ILE A 9 15.41 -0.82 11.39
C ILE A 9 14.78 -1.46 10.15
N ILE A 10 13.46 -1.30 9.98
CA ILE A 10 12.73 -1.83 8.82
C ILE A 10 13.25 -1.18 7.53
N ILE A 11 13.40 0.15 7.50
CA ILE A 11 13.93 0.88 6.33
C ILE A 11 15.32 0.36 5.96
N ASN A 12 16.22 0.21 6.92
CA ASN A 12 17.57 -0.25 6.67
C ASN A 12 17.57 -1.69 6.12
N TYR A 13 16.79 -2.58 6.73
CA TYR A 13 16.68 -3.97 6.28
C TYR A 13 16.12 -4.08 4.85
N VAL A 14 15.06 -3.33 4.56
CA VAL A 14 14.46 -3.28 3.21
C VAL A 14 15.43 -2.66 2.20
N ALA A 15 16.17 -1.61 2.60
CA ALA A 15 17.19 -0.99 1.77
C ALA A 15 18.35 -1.95 1.44
N GLU A 16 18.75 -2.80 2.39
CA GLU A 16 19.73 -3.84 2.16
C GLU A 16 19.22 -4.92 1.20
N LEU A 17 17.99 -5.37 1.37
CA LEU A 17 17.38 -6.37 0.49
C LEU A 17 17.32 -5.89 -0.96
N ARG A 18 17.02 -4.62 -1.21
CA ARG A 18 16.92 -4.06 -2.56
C ARG A 18 18.27 -4.08 -3.33
N VAL A 19 19.39 -4.13 -2.61
CA VAL A 19 20.74 -4.08 -3.21
C VAL A 19 21.41 -5.44 -3.22
N ASN A 20 21.22 -6.22 -2.18
CA ASN A 20 21.99 -7.43 -1.90
C ASN A 20 21.31 -8.74 -2.31
N THR A 21 20.07 -8.68 -2.79
CA THR A 21 19.41 -9.90 -3.28
C THR A 21 19.66 -10.11 -4.77
N PHE A 22 19.98 -11.35 -5.16
CA PHE A 22 20.04 -11.78 -6.56
C PHE A 22 18.66 -12.10 -7.15
N ASP A 23 17.63 -12.16 -6.31
CA ASP A 23 16.25 -12.40 -6.70
C ASP A 23 15.58 -11.07 -7.05
N THR A 24 15.36 -10.85 -8.34
CA THR A 24 14.81 -9.60 -8.87
C THR A 24 13.40 -9.33 -8.33
N GLU A 25 12.58 -10.36 -8.15
CA GLU A 25 11.22 -10.18 -7.62
C GLU A 25 11.23 -9.71 -6.17
N LYS A 26 12.07 -10.33 -5.33
CA LYS A 26 12.25 -9.88 -3.94
C LYS A 26 12.83 -8.47 -3.87
N GLN A 27 13.74 -8.13 -4.78
CA GLN A 27 14.28 -6.77 -4.86
C GLN A 27 13.18 -5.75 -5.18
N LEU A 28 12.31 -6.03 -6.15
CA LEU A 28 11.22 -5.13 -6.51
C LEU A 28 10.16 -5.05 -5.43
N ALA A 29 9.86 -6.15 -4.74
CA ALA A 29 8.99 -6.16 -3.57
C ALA A 29 9.55 -5.29 -2.43
N ALA A 30 10.85 -5.40 -2.13
CA ALA A 30 11.52 -4.57 -1.13
C ALA A 30 11.47 -3.07 -1.49
N ARG A 31 11.67 -2.73 -2.75
CA ARG A 31 11.54 -1.35 -3.25
C ARG A 31 10.12 -0.82 -3.10
N ALA A 32 9.11 -1.62 -3.41
CA ALA A 32 7.71 -1.22 -3.26
C ALA A 32 7.34 -0.96 -1.79
N LEU A 33 7.82 -1.78 -0.86
CA LEU A 33 7.67 -1.54 0.58
C LEU A 33 8.39 -0.26 1.02
N LEU A 34 9.60 -0.01 0.52
CA LEU A 34 10.36 1.20 0.83
C LEU A 34 9.66 2.45 0.28
N ALA A 35 9.10 2.39 -0.94
CA ALA A 35 8.26 3.44 -1.50
C ALA A 35 7.07 3.76 -0.59
N LYS A 36 6.37 2.74 -0.12
CA LYS A 36 5.22 2.88 0.77
C LYS A 36 5.60 3.53 2.12
N ILE A 37 6.67 3.05 2.75
CA ILE A 37 7.16 3.61 4.02
C ILE A 37 7.60 5.07 3.82
N SER A 38 8.33 5.36 2.75
CA SER A 38 8.79 6.71 2.40
C SER A 38 7.62 7.66 2.19
N LEU A 39 6.60 7.24 1.43
CA LEU A 39 5.39 8.02 1.19
C LEU A 39 4.66 8.34 2.50
N LEU A 40 4.40 7.31 3.31
CA LEU A 40 3.66 7.46 4.57
C LEU A 40 4.43 8.25 5.65
N SER A 41 5.75 8.34 5.53
CA SER A 41 6.60 9.16 6.41
C SER A 41 6.83 10.58 5.89
N GLY A 42 6.31 10.94 4.72
CA GLY A 42 6.48 12.24 4.09
C GLY A 42 7.78 12.41 3.30
N ALA A 43 8.56 11.35 3.10
CA ALA A 43 9.77 11.35 2.28
C ALA A 43 9.42 11.15 0.80
N TYR A 44 8.71 12.12 0.21
CA TYR A 44 8.08 11.99 -1.10
C TYR A 44 9.06 11.76 -2.24
N ASP A 45 10.22 12.44 -2.27
CA ASP A 45 11.22 12.23 -3.32
C ASP A 45 11.83 10.82 -3.26
N ALA A 46 12.02 10.26 -2.08
CA ALA A 46 12.46 8.88 -1.93
C ALA A 46 11.38 7.89 -2.41
N ALA A 47 10.12 8.15 -2.11
CA ALA A 47 9.01 7.35 -2.62
C ALA A 47 8.96 7.38 -4.15
N ILE A 48 9.12 8.56 -4.76
CA ILE A 48 9.17 8.73 -6.22
C ILE A 48 10.30 7.88 -6.83
N GLN A 49 11.50 7.95 -6.28
CA GLN A 49 12.65 7.20 -6.79
C GLN A 49 12.42 5.69 -6.80
N GLU A 50 11.87 5.14 -5.72
CA GLU A 50 11.59 3.71 -5.64
C GLU A 50 10.44 3.29 -6.56
N CYS A 51 9.38 4.10 -6.66
CA CYS A 51 8.29 3.85 -7.62
C CYS A 51 8.81 3.89 -9.07
N GLN A 52 9.55 4.93 -9.45
CA GLN A 52 10.10 5.06 -10.80
C GLN A 52 11.01 3.88 -11.15
N TYR A 53 11.83 3.42 -10.21
CA TYR A 53 12.66 2.24 -10.45
C TYR A 53 11.83 1.04 -10.84
N ILE A 54 10.75 0.75 -10.12
CA ILE A 54 9.86 -0.39 -10.42
C ILE A 54 9.18 -0.20 -11.76
N LEU A 55 8.58 0.98 -12.01
CA LEU A 55 7.85 1.28 -13.24
C LEU A 55 8.74 1.18 -14.48
N ASN A 56 9.99 1.64 -14.41
CA ASN A 56 10.93 1.62 -15.51
C ASN A 56 11.44 0.20 -15.86
N THR A 57 11.24 -0.80 -14.99
CA THR A 57 11.61 -2.18 -15.33
C THR A 57 10.70 -2.79 -16.40
N ASN A 58 9.48 -2.29 -16.53
CA ASN A 58 8.41 -2.88 -17.36
C ASN A 58 8.18 -4.38 -17.06
N ALA A 59 8.51 -4.83 -15.85
CA ALA A 59 8.39 -6.23 -15.46
C ALA A 59 6.94 -6.63 -15.17
N PHE A 60 6.08 -5.66 -14.88
CA PHE A 60 4.70 -5.86 -14.48
C PHE A 60 3.73 -5.15 -15.42
N VAL A 61 2.48 -5.63 -15.48
CA VAL A 61 1.42 -5.09 -16.34
C VAL A 61 0.16 -4.93 -15.50
N LEU A 62 -0.52 -3.78 -15.62
CA LEU A 62 -1.80 -3.55 -14.96
C LEU A 62 -2.85 -4.55 -15.46
N ASP A 63 -3.56 -5.16 -14.51
CA ASP A 63 -4.55 -6.21 -14.78
C ASP A 63 -5.78 -6.01 -13.87
N PRO A 64 -6.93 -5.58 -14.40
CA PRO A 64 -8.15 -5.41 -13.63
C PRO A 64 -8.58 -6.66 -12.83
N GLN A 65 -8.17 -7.84 -13.28
CA GLN A 65 -8.51 -9.12 -12.65
C GLN A 65 -7.48 -9.60 -11.63
N ALA A 66 -6.42 -8.84 -11.38
CA ALA A 66 -5.30 -9.27 -10.50
C ALA A 66 -5.75 -9.71 -9.11
N LEU A 67 -6.79 -9.10 -8.55
CA LEU A 67 -7.32 -9.47 -7.22
C LEU A 67 -7.85 -10.90 -7.15
N ASN A 68 -8.24 -11.47 -8.28
CA ASN A 68 -8.79 -12.81 -8.41
C ASN A 68 -7.86 -13.78 -9.14
N ASN A 69 -6.66 -13.33 -9.53
CA ASN A 69 -5.72 -14.09 -10.33
C ASN A 69 -4.31 -14.09 -9.71
N LEU A 70 -3.91 -15.22 -9.14
CA LEU A 70 -2.59 -15.40 -8.52
C LEU A 70 -1.42 -15.27 -9.49
N GLU A 71 -1.66 -15.60 -10.76
CA GLU A 71 -0.64 -15.57 -11.80
C GLU A 71 -0.64 -14.24 -12.57
N SER A 72 -1.38 -13.26 -12.07
CA SER A 72 -1.43 -11.94 -12.69
C SER A 72 -0.04 -11.28 -12.68
N LYS A 73 0.34 -10.75 -13.84
CA LYS A 73 1.58 -9.97 -14.00
C LYS A 73 1.55 -8.63 -13.27
N GLU A 74 0.44 -8.27 -12.64
CA GLU A 74 0.37 -7.09 -11.79
C GLU A 74 0.93 -7.33 -10.39
N VAL A 75 0.97 -8.59 -9.94
CA VAL A 75 1.40 -8.95 -8.59
C VAL A 75 2.92 -8.79 -8.46
N ILE A 76 3.35 -7.81 -7.68
CA ILE A 76 4.77 -7.59 -7.36
C ILE A 76 5.19 -8.48 -6.21
N TRP A 77 4.33 -8.58 -5.20
CA TRP A 77 4.53 -9.45 -4.06
C TRP A 77 3.18 -9.88 -3.50
N GLY A 78 3.04 -11.18 -3.28
CA GLY A 78 1.80 -11.73 -2.76
C GLY A 78 1.46 -13.09 -3.32
N GLY A 79 0.15 -13.35 -3.43
CA GLY A 79 -0.34 -14.61 -3.94
C GLY A 79 -0.48 -15.69 -2.87
N TYR A 80 -0.44 -15.33 -1.59
CA TYR A 80 -0.69 -16.26 -0.50
C TYR A 80 -2.19 -16.49 -0.34
N LYS A 81 -2.58 -17.75 -0.34
CA LYS A 81 -3.95 -18.13 0.00
C LYS A 81 -4.14 -17.89 1.49
N ASP A 82 -5.18 -17.16 1.86
CA ASP A 82 -5.55 -17.03 3.26
C ASP A 82 -5.93 -18.40 3.83
N ASN A 83 -5.07 -18.93 4.69
CA ASN A 83 -5.30 -20.20 5.38
C ASN A 83 -6.15 -20.06 6.65
N PHE A 84 -6.71 -18.87 6.92
CA PHE A 84 -7.53 -18.61 8.10
C PHE A 84 -8.98 -19.12 7.99
N GLY A 85 -9.24 -20.08 7.12
CA GLY A 85 -10.48 -20.88 7.17
C GLY A 85 -11.65 -20.32 6.37
N ASN A 86 -11.46 -19.34 5.52
CA ASN A 86 -12.47 -18.93 4.56
C ASN A 86 -12.46 -19.87 3.35
N PRO A 87 -13.51 -20.64 3.09
CA PRO A 87 -13.54 -21.58 1.96
C PRO A 87 -13.58 -20.90 0.57
N GLY A 88 -13.66 -19.56 0.53
CA GLY A 88 -13.54 -18.74 -0.68
C GLY A 88 -12.29 -17.88 -0.70
N GLY A 89 -11.26 -18.26 0.06
CA GLY A 89 -10.09 -17.50 0.43
C GLY A 89 -9.65 -16.48 -0.61
N ASP A 90 -9.89 -15.22 -0.28
CA ASP A 90 -9.37 -14.10 -1.06
C ASP A 90 -7.85 -14.14 -0.98
N TYR A 91 -7.22 -13.96 -2.13
CA TYR A 91 -5.77 -13.90 -2.19
C TYR A 91 -5.29 -12.58 -1.59
N ILE A 92 -4.29 -12.67 -0.71
CA ILE A 92 -3.66 -11.47 -0.18
C ILE A 92 -2.57 -11.05 -1.15
N HIS A 93 -2.72 -9.88 -1.72
CA HIS A 93 -1.71 -9.24 -2.57
C HIS A 93 -1.14 -8.02 -1.82
N PRO A 94 -0.08 -8.19 -1.03
CA PRO A 94 0.50 -7.10 -0.25
C PRO A 94 0.99 -5.93 -1.09
N VAL A 95 1.39 -6.17 -2.35
CA VAL A 95 1.82 -5.12 -3.27
C VAL A 95 1.42 -5.46 -4.69
N LEU A 96 0.64 -4.56 -5.29
CA LEU A 96 0.25 -4.60 -6.71
C LEU A 96 0.85 -3.42 -7.47
N LEU A 97 1.02 -3.55 -8.78
CA LEU A 97 1.52 -2.47 -9.64
C LEU A 97 0.62 -1.22 -9.57
N ARG A 98 -0.72 -1.38 -9.50
CA ARG A 98 -1.66 -0.25 -9.32
C ARG A 98 -1.37 0.56 -8.06
N GLU A 99 -0.93 -0.08 -7.00
CA GLU A 99 -0.52 0.60 -5.77
C GLU A 99 0.77 1.40 -5.98
N VAL A 100 1.72 0.90 -6.75
CA VAL A 100 2.96 1.64 -7.10
C VAL A 100 2.64 2.89 -7.90
N TYR A 101 1.75 2.81 -8.88
CA TYR A 101 1.26 3.97 -9.62
C TYR A 101 0.56 4.97 -8.69
N LEU A 102 -0.31 4.51 -7.80
CA LEU A 102 -0.99 5.38 -6.84
C LEU A 102 0.01 6.08 -5.91
N MET A 103 1.00 5.35 -5.38
CA MET A 103 2.04 5.93 -4.54
C MET A 103 2.84 7.00 -5.29
N ALA A 104 3.21 6.75 -6.53
CA ALA A 104 3.89 7.73 -7.38
C ALA A 104 3.04 8.98 -7.59
N ALA A 105 1.76 8.82 -7.96
CA ALA A 105 0.86 9.94 -8.19
C ALA A 105 0.67 10.81 -6.93
N ILE A 106 0.50 10.17 -5.76
CA ILE A 106 0.37 10.92 -4.50
C ILE A 106 1.67 11.67 -4.19
N ALA A 107 2.83 11.01 -4.33
CA ALA A 107 4.12 11.65 -4.06
C ALA A 107 4.41 12.81 -5.03
N TYR A 108 4.05 12.68 -6.31
CA TYR A 108 4.12 13.76 -7.28
C TYR A 108 3.22 14.93 -6.89
N SER A 109 1.98 14.66 -6.49
CA SER A 109 1.05 15.70 -6.03
C SER A 109 1.60 16.46 -4.81
N GLN A 110 2.19 15.77 -3.85
CA GLN A 110 2.78 16.39 -2.66
C GLN A 110 4.05 17.22 -2.97
N THR A 111 4.66 16.99 -4.11
CA THR A 111 5.86 17.73 -4.58
C THR A 111 5.55 18.73 -5.69
N GLY A 112 4.26 18.95 -6.03
CA GLY A 112 3.83 19.92 -7.03
C GLY A 112 4.12 19.53 -8.48
N ARG A 113 4.30 18.25 -8.76
CA ARG A 113 4.59 17.71 -10.11
C ARG A 113 3.29 17.31 -10.82
N GLU A 114 2.47 18.29 -11.16
CA GLU A 114 1.12 18.09 -11.70
C GLU A 114 1.07 17.37 -13.06
N MET A 115 2.09 17.52 -13.87
CA MET A 115 2.16 16.83 -15.18
C MET A 115 2.29 15.31 -14.97
N GLU A 116 3.18 14.88 -14.09
CA GLU A 116 3.40 13.49 -13.75
C GLU A 116 2.19 12.87 -13.04
N VAL A 117 1.50 13.65 -12.20
CA VAL A 117 0.21 13.23 -11.60
C VAL A 117 -0.80 12.91 -12.68
N THR A 118 -0.94 13.80 -13.66
CA THR A 118 -1.89 13.65 -14.76
C THR A 118 -1.56 12.43 -15.62
N GLU A 119 -0.27 12.23 -15.94
CA GLU A 119 0.19 11.08 -16.70
C GLU A 119 -0.14 9.76 -16.00
N VAL A 120 0.19 9.64 -14.72
CA VAL A 120 -0.10 8.44 -13.94
C VAL A 120 -1.60 8.18 -13.81
N LYS A 121 -2.39 9.22 -13.56
CA LYS A 121 -3.85 9.10 -13.50
C LYS A 121 -4.42 8.63 -14.83
N ASN A 122 -3.94 9.12 -15.97
CA ASN A 122 -4.39 8.67 -17.28
C ASN A 122 -4.10 7.18 -17.51
N ILE A 123 -2.92 6.70 -17.09
CA ILE A 123 -2.58 5.28 -17.20
C ILE A 123 -3.56 4.43 -16.38
N LEU A 124 -3.88 4.83 -15.15
CA LEU A 124 -4.84 4.12 -14.29
C LEU A 124 -6.27 4.21 -14.86
N ASN A 125 -6.67 5.36 -15.36
CA ASN A 125 -7.99 5.56 -15.97
C ASN A 125 -8.20 4.63 -17.17
N GLU A 126 -7.21 4.53 -18.04
CA GLU A 126 -7.25 3.64 -19.22
C GLU A 126 -7.32 2.17 -18.77
N ALA A 127 -6.44 1.76 -17.85
CA ALA A 127 -6.35 0.35 -17.44
C ALA A 127 -7.60 -0.13 -16.68
N PHE A 128 -8.24 0.73 -15.88
CA PHE A 128 -9.33 0.35 -14.98
C PHE A 128 -10.69 0.97 -15.36
N SER A 129 -10.76 1.69 -16.48
CA SER A 129 -11.97 2.38 -16.94
C SER A 129 -12.58 3.29 -15.87
N ILE A 130 -11.74 4.09 -15.20
CA ILE A 130 -12.18 5.02 -14.18
C ILE A 130 -12.69 6.29 -14.85
N GLU A 131 -13.96 6.62 -14.62
CA GLU A 131 -14.56 7.90 -14.98
C GLU A 131 -14.56 8.78 -13.72
N GLY A 132 -13.82 9.86 -13.76
CA GLY A 132 -13.69 10.75 -12.62
C GLY A 132 -12.23 10.92 -12.20
N ALA A 133 -11.96 11.95 -11.43
CA ALA A 133 -10.60 12.36 -11.14
C ALA A 133 -10.30 12.50 -9.65
N GLU A 134 -11.20 12.04 -8.79
CA GLU A 134 -11.00 12.16 -7.35
C GLU A 134 -10.06 11.08 -6.81
N TRP A 135 -9.25 11.42 -5.83
CA TRP A 135 -8.33 10.48 -5.21
C TRP A 135 -9.00 9.22 -4.65
N LYS A 136 -10.24 9.35 -4.17
CA LYS A 136 -11.00 8.20 -3.64
C LYS A 136 -11.18 7.09 -4.68
N ASP A 137 -11.35 7.45 -5.96
CA ASP A 137 -11.58 6.48 -7.03
C ASP A 137 -10.33 5.62 -7.26
N TYR A 138 -9.14 6.24 -7.23
CA TYR A 138 -7.87 5.53 -7.34
C TYR A 138 -7.55 4.67 -6.10
N ILE A 139 -7.86 5.18 -4.90
CA ILE A 139 -7.67 4.40 -3.67
C ILE A 139 -8.60 3.19 -3.66
N ASN A 140 -9.80 3.31 -4.22
CA ASN A 140 -10.75 2.20 -4.33
C ASN A 140 -10.24 1.04 -5.19
N LEU A 141 -9.27 1.26 -6.09
CA LEU A 141 -8.59 0.17 -6.80
C LEU A 141 -7.83 -0.79 -5.86
N LEU A 142 -7.58 -0.37 -4.62
CA LEU A 142 -6.93 -1.19 -3.59
C LEU A 142 -7.92 -1.86 -2.64
N GLN A 143 -9.24 -1.76 -2.88
CA GLN A 143 -10.22 -2.47 -2.06
C GLN A 143 -10.00 -3.98 -2.16
N GLY A 144 -10.06 -4.66 -1.02
CA GLY A 144 -9.76 -6.09 -0.92
C GLY A 144 -8.28 -6.42 -0.65
N THR A 145 -7.34 -5.50 -0.88
CA THR A 145 -5.92 -5.73 -0.58
C THR A 145 -5.52 -5.43 0.87
N GLY A 146 -6.38 -4.74 1.62
CA GLY A 146 -6.04 -4.19 2.94
C GLY A 146 -5.18 -2.93 2.89
N SER A 147 -4.73 -2.47 1.72
CA SER A 147 -3.81 -1.34 1.54
C SER A 147 -4.49 0.02 1.41
N ALA A 148 -5.80 0.09 1.21
CA ALA A 148 -6.51 1.35 0.91
C ALA A 148 -6.51 2.37 2.07
N TYR A 149 -6.73 1.92 3.30
CA TYR A 149 -6.93 2.80 4.45
C TYR A 149 -5.80 3.80 4.76
N PRO A 150 -4.51 3.45 4.69
CA PRO A 150 -3.43 4.40 4.89
C PRO A 150 -3.49 5.61 3.95
N TYR A 151 -3.92 5.42 2.71
CA TYR A 151 -4.02 6.49 1.70
C TYR A 151 -5.20 7.42 1.95
N TYR A 152 -6.35 6.90 2.36
CA TYR A 152 -7.47 7.74 2.82
C TYR A 152 -7.04 8.68 3.93
N ARG A 153 -6.30 8.16 4.91
CA ARG A 153 -5.78 8.95 6.03
C ARG A 153 -4.73 9.97 5.58
N LEU A 154 -3.79 9.56 4.71
CA LEU A 154 -2.72 10.44 4.22
C LEU A 154 -3.28 11.67 3.50
N LEU A 155 -4.34 11.46 2.71
CA LEU A 155 -4.97 12.51 1.90
C LEU A 155 -6.14 13.21 2.62
N ASN A 156 -6.42 12.87 3.88
CA ASN A 156 -7.55 13.39 4.66
C ASN A 156 -8.91 13.23 3.95
N ILE A 157 -9.08 12.13 3.21
CA ILE A 157 -10.32 11.84 2.51
C ILE A 157 -11.29 11.13 3.47
N PRO A 158 -12.53 11.63 3.63
CA PRO A 158 -13.53 10.95 4.43
C PRO A 158 -13.87 9.56 3.87
N ILE A 159 -13.96 8.58 4.74
CA ILE A 159 -14.46 7.25 4.35
C ILE A 159 -15.97 7.25 4.56
N GLU A 160 -16.71 7.29 3.47
CA GLU A 160 -18.18 7.34 3.45
C GLU A 160 -18.83 5.97 3.72
N GLN A 161 -18.21 5.17 4.56
CA GLN A 161 -18.75 3.86 4.90
C GLN A 161 -19.62 3.97 6.15
N THR A 162 -20.85 3.51 6.07
CA THR A 162 -21.81 3.51 7.19
C THR A 162 -21.17 2.81 8.40
N GLY A 163 -21.06 3.54 9.53
CA GLY A 163 -20.44 3.03 10.75
C GLY A 163 -18.91 3.13 10.81
N PHE A 164 -18.24 3.65 9.77
CA PHE A 164 -16.80 3.89 9.85
C PHE A 164 -16.49 5.10 10.72
N ASN A 165 -15.69 4.90 11.76
CA ASN A 165 -15.16 5.95 12.62
C ASN A 165 -13.64 6.02 12.44
N PRO A 166 -13.09 7.10 11.87
CA PRO A 166 -11.65 7.21 11.61
C PRO A 166 -10.81 7.17 12.89
N ASN A 167 -11.34 7.62 14.01
CA ASN A 167 -10.63 7.57 15.30
C ASN A 167 -10.59 6.16 15.90
N LYS A 168 -11.45 5.28 15.43
CA LYS A 168 -11.60 3.91 15.90
C LYS A 168 -11.09 2.90 14.87
N HIS A 169 -11.58 2.95 13.65
CA HIS A 169 -11.44 1.87 12.68
C HIS A 169 -10.12 1.90 11.88
N PHE A 170 -9.28 2.92 12.05
CA PHE A 170 -7.92 2.91 11.51
C PHE A 170 -6.95 1.99 12.27
N TYR A 171 -7.34 1.57 13.46
CA TYR A 171 -6.56 0.66 14.28
C TYR A 171 -7.40 -0.56 14.60
N LEU A 172 -6.81 -1.74 14.52
CA LEU A 172 -7.49 -2.94 15.00
C LEU A 172 -7.59 -2.91 16.53
N PRO A 173 -8.68 -3.42 17.12
CA PRO A 173 -8.73 -3.60 18.55
C PRO A 173 -7.64 -4.58 19.00
N ILE A 174 -7.01 -4.30 20.12
CA ILE A 174 -6.11 -5.26 20.74
C ILE A 174 -6.98 -6.40 21.31
N PRO A 175 -6.68 -7.68 20.95
CA PRO A 175 -7.45 -8.80 21.48
C PRO A 175 -7.50 -8.78 23.02
N GLN A 176 -8.66 -9.06 23.59
CA GLN A 176 -8.84 -9.05 25.04
C GLN A 176 -7.83 -9.97 25.76
N THR A 177 -7.53 -11.12 25.17
CA THR A 177 -6.52 -12.04 25.69
C THR A 177 -5.15 -11.42 25.81
N ALA A 178 -4.77 -10.50 24.91
CA ALA A 178 -3.49 -9.79 25.03
C ALA A 178 -3.52 -8.74 26.14
N LEU A 179 -4.64 -8.03 26.31
CA LEU A 179 -4.84 -7.07 27.40
C LEU A 179 -4.79 -7.77 28.76
N ASP A 180 -5.37 -8.95 28.88
CA ASP A 180 -5.39 -9.74 30.11
C ASP A 180 -4.00 -10.31 30.46
N THR A 181 -3.20 -10.62 29.43
CA THR A 181 -1.87 -11.23 29.61
C THR A 181 -0.79 -10.21 29.95
N TYR A 182 -0.92 -8.98 29.44
CA TYR A 182 0.11 -7.94 29.57
C TYR A 182 -0.41 -6.74 30.36
N PRO A 183 -0.25 -6.73 31.69
CA PRO A 183 -0.64 -5.62 32.56
C PRO A 183 0.03 -4.31 32.11
N GLY A 184 -0.76 -3.28 31.87
CA GLY A 184 -0.26 -1.98 31.39
C GLY A 184 -0.45 -1.75 29.89
N MET A 185 -0.81 -2.78 29.11
CA MET A 185 -1.30 -2.59 27.75
C MET A 185 -2.69 -1.94 27.79
N LYS A 186 -2.88 -0.92 26.98
CA LYS A 186 -4.17 -0.21 26.88
C LYS A 186 -4.77 -0.43 25.51
N GLN A 187 -6.08 -0.57 25.46
CA GLN A 187 -6.83 -0.65 24.22
C GLN A 187 -6.59 0.60 23.35
N ASN A 188 -6.62 0.40 22.04
CA ASN A 188 -6.58 1.50 21.10
C ASN A 188 -7.75 2.46 21.34
N SER A 189 -7.52 3.76 21.14
CA SER A 189 -8.54 4.78 21.31
C SER A 189 -9.78 4.46 20.47
N GLY A 190 -10.94 4.51 21.08
CA GLY A 190 -12.22 4.28 20.41
C GLY A 190 -12.79 2.86 20.52
N TYR A 191 -12.07 1.92 21.19
CA TYR A 191 -12.57 0.58 21.50
C TYR A 191 -12.83 0.40 22.99
#